data_8e6de45b3d6d69a1de9ec3459f68d7cb
#
_entry.id   8e6de45b3d6d69a1de9ec3459f68d7cb
#
_cell.length_a   1.000
_cell.length_b   1.000
_cell.length_c   1.000
_cell.angle_alpha   90.00
_cell.angle_beta   90.00
_cell.angle_gamma   90.00
#
_symmetry.space_group_name_H-M   'P 1'
#
loop_
_entity.id
_entity.type
_entity.pdbx_description
1 polymer ?
#
loop_
_entity_poly.entity_id
_entity_poly.type
_entity_poly.pdbx_seq_one_letter_code
_entity_poly.pdbx_strand_id
1 'polypeptide(L)'
;ASRTMLEVVVPYGRLSMTGFLGFEPKQSASADTARKLAQAAFSKAKTQIEDESPALGLACAATIATDRPKRGEHRAFVATWSDDATVTYSLHLNKGLRDRAGEEDVVSRLIVSALASASGLDMEVHLGLTGGDFLTVARDERPDALTQLLSGEARWLTAQPGEPLIVEGPVPDALLPGSFNPLHQGHRGLAQAATDLLGEVPAYELSVTNVDKPPLKREEIFRRLAQFDSGETVVLTTAETFYKKAALFPGRTFVIGWDTAVRLVAPRYYRG
;
A
#
# COMPACT_ATOMS: atom_id res chain seq x y z
N ALA A 1 -2.94 27.02 12.45
CA ALA A 1 -3.72 25.90 11.88
C ALA A 1 -2.86 24.65 11.92
N SER A 2 -3.38 23.59 12.48
CA SER A 2 -2.69 22.30 12.46
C SER A 2 -2.57 21.80 11.02
N ARG A 3 -1.36 21.59 10.54
CA ARG A 3 -1.11 20.93 9.24
C ARG A 3 -1.45 19.44 9.26
N THR A 4 -1.87 18.91 10.41
CA THR A 4 -2.06 17.48 10.66
C THR A 4 -3.48 17.01 10.37
N MET A 5 -4.49 17.86 10.55
CA MET A 5 -5.89 17.55 10.26
C MET A 5 -6.31 18.25 8.97
N LEU A 6 -6.57 17.49 7.93
CA LEU A 6 -6.94 18.02 6.61
C LEU A 6 -8.42 18.32 6.55
N GLU A 7 -9.27 17.40 6.98
CA GLU A 7 -10.72 17.55 6.90
C GLU A 7 -11.44 16.68 7.94
N VAL A 8 -12.59 17.14 8.38
CA VAL A 8 -13.56 16.37 9.17
C VAL A 8 -14.91 16.44 8.51
N VAL A 9 -15.51 15.29 8.23
CA VAL A 9 -16.84 15.19 7.62
C VAL A 9 -17.77 14.41 8.54
N VAL A 10 -18.97 14.90 8.76
CA VAL A 10 -20.02 14.21 9.52
C VAL A 10 -21.18 13.86 8.58
N PRO A 11 -21.14 12.71 7.89
CA PRO A 11 -22.17 12.31 6.96
C PRO A 11 -23.39 11.76 7.71
N TYR A 12 -24.14 12.66 8.37
CA TYR A 12 -25.30 12.29 9.16
C TYR A 12 -26.55 12.19 8.26
N GLY A 13 -27.02 10.99 8.08
CA GLY A 13 -28.16 10.70 7.23
C GLY A 13 -27.80 9.99 5.93
N ARG A 14 -28.78 9.27 5.37
CA ARG A 14 -28.61 8.36 4.23
C ARG A 14 -28.01 9.05 3.01
N LEU A 15 -28.57 10.18 2.60
CA LEU A 15 -28.10 10.89 1.40
C LEU A 15 -26.68 11.44 1.55
N SER A 16 -26.35 12.02 2.71
CA SER A 16 -25.01 12.52 3.00
C SER A 16 -23.97 11.39 3.04
N MET A 17 -24.31 10.25 3.63
CA MET A 17 -23.46 9.08 3.66
C MET A 17 -23.24 8.49 2.26
N THR A 18 -24.33 8.38 1.47
CA THR A 18 -24.27 7.94 0.07
C THR A 18 -23.42 8.88 -0.77
N GLY A 19 -23.57 10.19 -0.59
CA GLY A 19 -22.77 11.20 -1.29
C GLY A 19 -21.28 11.10 -0.95
N PHE A 20 -20.94 10.85 0.32
CA PHE A 20 -19.54 10.71 0.74
C PHE A 20 -18.91 9.40 0.27
N LEU A 21 -19.67 8.29 0.28
CA LEU A 21 -19.20 6.97 -0.13
C LEU A 21 -19.27 6.73 -1.65
N GLY A 22 -20.13 7.45 -2.37
CA GLY A 22 -20.47 7.17 -3.77
C GLY A 22 -21.49 6.03 -3.97
N PHE A 23 -21.93 5.36 -2.90
CA PHE A 23 -22.93 4.29 -2.91
C PHE A 23 -23.69 4.22 -1.57
N GLU A 24 -24.84 3.55 -1.56
CA GLU A 24 -25.62 3.35 -0.34
C GLU A 24 -25.11 2.12 0.44
N PRO A 25 -24.66 2.28 1.71
CA PRO A 25 -24.22 1.14 2.51
C PRO A 25 -25.41 0.29 2.98
N LYS A 26 -25.21 -1.03 3.04
CA LYS A 26 -26.27 -1.97 3.50
C LYS A 26 -26.70 -1.71 4.94
N GLN A 27 -25.81 -1.25 5.79
CA GLN A 27 -26.04 -0.88 7.19
C GLN A 27 -25.22 0.38 7.50
N SER A 28 -25.83 1.40 8.10
CA SER A 28 -25.14 2.66 8.43
C SER A 28 -24.10 2.47 9.54
N ALA A 29 -24.35 1.60 10.51
CA ALA A 29 -23.43 1.30 11.60
C ALA A 29 -22.99 -0.17 11.53
N SER A 30 -21.88 -0.41 10.84
CA SER A 30 -21.22 -1.71 10.72
C SER A 30 -19.71 -1.54 10.54
N ALA A 31 -18.96 -2.60 10.80
CA ALA A 31 -17.51 -2.64 10.54
C ALA A 31 -17.17 -2.35 9.07
N ASP A 32 -17.95 -2.91 8.14
CA ASP A 32 -17.79 -2.68 6.70
C ASP A 32 -17.99 -1.20 6.33
N THR A 33 -19.05 -0.57 6.87
CA THR A 33 -19.31 0.85 6.64
C THR A 33 -18.22 1.75 7.22
N ALA A 34 -17.75 1.46 8.44
CA ALA A 34 -16.64 2.20 9.06
C ALA A 34 -15.36 2.09 8.21
N ARG A 35 -15.02 0.90 7.72
CA ARG A 35 -13.87 0.70 6.82
C ARG A 35 -13.98 1.50 5.53
N LYS A 36 -15.15 1.47 4.88
CA LYS A 36 -15.39 2.21 3.63
C LYS A 36 -15.35 3.72 3.81
N LEU A 37 -15.87 4.22 4.94
CA LEU A 37 -15.76 5.63 5.31
C LEU A 37 -14.30 6.03 5.56
N ALA A 38 -13.53 5.20 6.27
CA ALA A 38 -12.11 5.44 6.51
C ALA A 38 -11.31 5.41 5.19
N GLN A 39 -11.62 4.49 4.28
CA GLN A 39 -11.03 4.44 2.95
C GLN A 39 -11.34 5.69 2.13
N ALA A 40 -12.59 6.14 2.12
CA ALA A 40 -12.98 7.35 1.40
C ALA A 40 -12.29 8.59 1.97
N ALA A 41 -12.19 8.69 3.30
CA ALA A 41 -11.45 9.76 3.97
C ALA A 41 -9.95 9.74 3.61
N PHE A 42 -9.32 8.58 3.62
CA PHE A 42 -7.94 8.37 3.21
C PHE A 42 -7.72 8.79 1.74
N SER A 43 -8.53 8.28 0.81
CA SER A 43 -8.44 8.62 -0.61
C SER A 43 -8.57 10.13 -0.84
N LYS A 44 -9.49 10.79 -0.12
CA LYS A 44 -9.65 12.24 -0.19
C LYS A 44 -8.43 12.98 0.38
N ALA A 45 -7.87 12.51 1.51
CA ALA A 45 -6.65 13.08 2.08
C ALA A 45 -5.48 13.01 1.09
N LYS A 46 -5.29 11.88 0.40
CA LYS A 46 -4.24 11.72 -0.63
C LYS A 46 -4.36 12.71 -1.79
N THR A 47 -5.56 13.19 -2.11
CA THR A 47 -5.73 14.24 -3.15
C THR A 47 -5.45 15.66 -2.64
N GLN A 48 -5.28 15.86 -1.34
CA GLN A 48 -5.09 17.18 -0.71
C GLN A 48 -3.64 17.41 -0.24
N ILE A 49 -2.78 16.40 -0.31
CA ILE A 49 -1.36 16.51 0.00
C ILE A 49 -0.56 16.65 -1.30
N GLU A 50 0.41 17.56 -1.30
CA GLU A 50 1.24 17.89 -2.49
C GLU A 50 2.48 17.00 -2.59
N ASP A 51 2.82 16.31 -1.51
CA ASP A 51 3.97 15.41 -1.41
C ASP A 51 3.52 14.01 -1.00
N GLU A 52 4.45 13.09 -0.89
CA GLU A 52 4.20 11.72 -0.46
C GLU A 52 4.06 11.55 1.06
N SER A 53 3.69 12.62 1.76
CA SER A 53 3.43 12.54 3.19
C SER A 53 2.41 11.45 3.53
N PRO A 54 2.61 10.72 4.62
CA PRO A 54 1.67 9.68 5.02
C PRO A 54 0.31 10.28 5.32
N ALA A 55 -0.73 9.67 4.77
CA ALA A 55 -2.13 10.02 5.03
C ALA A 55 -2.80 8.97 5.92
N LEU A 56 -3.80 9.40 6.67
CA LEU A 56 -4.64 8.54 7.49
C LEU A 56 -6.11 8.91 7.31
N GLY A 57 -6.92 7.94 6.94
CA GLY A 57 -8.37 8.01 7.03
C GLY A 57 -8.84 7.38 8.33
N LEU A 58 -9.67 8.09 9.08
CA LEU A 58 -10.34 7.55 10.27
C LEU A 58 -11.84 7.77 10.16
N ALA A 59 -12.63 6.77 10.54
CA ALA A 59 -14.06 6.89 10.57
C ALA A 59 -14.67 6.16 11.78
N CYS A 60 -15.81 6.68 12.24
CA CYS A 60 -16.63 6.04 13.25
C CYS A 60 -18.07 5.93 12.75
N ALA A 61 -18.65 4.75 12.87
CA ALA A 61 -20.06 4.47 12.61
C ALA A 61 -20.68 3.81 13.86
N ALA A 62 -21.59 4.50 14.53
CA ALA A 62 -22.10 4.04 15.82
C ALA A 62 -23.62 4.05 15.91
N THR A 63 -24.16 3.13 16.71
CA THR A 63 -25.52 3.11 17.22
C THR A 63 -25.45 3.03 18.74
N ILE A 64 -25.59 4.14 19.40
CA ILE A 64 -25.48 4.30 20.86
C ILE A 64 -26.82 4.72 21.47
N ALA A 65 -26.85 4.87 22.79
CA ALA A 65 -28.01 5.34 23.53
C ALA A 65 -28.61 6.61 22.94
N THR A 66 -29.93 6.70 23.00
CA THR A 66 -30.69 7.89 22.58
C THR A 66 -31.83 8.12 23.58
N ASP A 67 -32.39 9.33 23.57
CA ASP A 67 -33.50 9.71 24.46
C ASP A 67 -34.73 8.79 24.29
N ARG A 68 -34.82 8.10 23.17
CA ARG A 68 -35.88 7.11 22.91
C ARG A 68 -35.32 5.69 23.02
N PRO A 69 -35.96 4.77 23.76
CA PRO A 69 -35.53 3.39 23.83
C PRO A 69 -35.44 2.75 22.45
N LYS A 70 -34.28 2.27 22.07
CA LYS A 70 -34.06 1.48 20.83
C LYS A 70 -34.09 -0.01 21.14
N ARG A 71 -34.63 -0.80 20.19
CA ARG A 71 -34.65 -2.27 20.31
C ARG A 71 -33.29 -2.90 19.98
N GLY A 72 -32.46 -2.23 19.14
CA GLY A 72 -31.16 -2.74 18.71
C GLY A 72 -30.08 -2.68 19.77
N GLU A 73 -28.97 -3.34 19.49
CA GLU A 73 -27.76 -3.31 20.32
C GLU A 73 -27.07 -1.95 20.23
N HIS A 74 -26.36 -1.60 21.32
CA HIS A 74 -25.49 -0.43 21.36
C HIS A 74 -24.08 -0.85 20.91
N ARG A 75 -23.61 -0.28 19.83
CA ARG A 75 -22.34 -0.65 19.23
C ARG A 75 -21.70 0.52 18.48
N ALA A 76 -20.38 0.51 18.42
CA ALA A 76 -19.60 1.44 17.63
C ALA A 76 -18.54 0.68 16.84
N PHE A 77 -18.30 1.13 15.62
CA PHE A 77 -17.26 0.64 14.76
C PHE A 77 -16.36 1.80 14.40
N VAL A 78 -15.09 1.72 14.79
CA VAL A 78 -14.06 2.68 14.41
C VAL A 78 -13.13 1.98 13.45
N ALA A 79 -12.77 2.63 12.36
CA ALA A 79 -11.78 2.11 11.42
C ALA A 79 -10.73 3.17 11.10
N THR A 80 -9.50 2.72 10.96
CA THR A 80 -8.40 3.50 10.40
C THR A 80 -7.94 2.89 9.10
N TRP A 81 -7.55 3.73 8.15
CA TRP A 81 -7.03 3.33 6.85
C TRP A 81 -5.76 4.12 6.53
N SER A 82 -4.65 3.43 6.37
CA SER A 82 -3.36 3.97 5.93
C SER A 82 -2.86 3.28 4.67
N ASP A 83 -1.68 3.60 4.19
CA ASP A 83 -1.03 2.88 3.09
C ASP A 83 -0.75 1.41 3.49
N ASP A 84 -0.40 1.16 4.76
CA ASP A 84 0.12 -0.13 5.24
C ASP A 84 -0.95 -1.07 5.79
N ALA A 85 -2.04 -0.53 6.37
CA ALA A 85 -3.03 -1.37 7.04
C ALA A 85 -4.41 -0.72 7.15
N THR A 86 -5.41 -1.58 7.36
CA THR A 86 -6.72 -1.18 7.88
C THR A 86 -6.89 -1.80 9.24
N VAL A 87 -7.18 -0.99 10.26
CA VAL A 87 -7.50 -1.50 11.60
C VAL A 87 -8.97 -1.18 11.89
N THR A 88 -9.70 -2.21 12.32
CA THR A 88 -11.13 -2.09 12.63
C THR A 88 -11.38 -2.46 14.07
N TYR A 89 -11.95 -1.55 14.82
CA TYR A 89 -12.36 -1.70 16.20
C TYR A 89 -13.89 -1.89 16.23
N SER A 90 -14.36 -3.02 16.75
CA SER A 90 -15.77 -3.33 16.90
C SER A 90 -16.11 -3.36 18.38
N LEU A 91 -16.82 -2.34 18.84
CA LEU A 91 -17.21 -2.17 20.25
C LEU A 91 -18.69 -2.48 20.40
N HIS A 92 -19.00 -3.41 21.31
CA HIS A 92 -20.33 -3.67 21.82
C HIS A 92 -20.44 -3.11 23.24
N LEU A 93 -21.44 -2.28 23.47
CA LEU A 93 -21.69 -1.65 24.78
C LEU A 93 -22.83 -2.37 25.50
N ASN A 94 -22.65 -2.57 26.78
CA ASN A 94 -23.71 -3.15 27.62
C ASN A 94 -24.86 -2.15 27.77
N LYS A 95 -25.95 -2.48 27.08
CA LYS A 95 -27.11 -1.61 26.96
C LYS A 95 -27.77 -1.33 28.32
N GLY A 96 -28.02 -0.06 28.60
CA GLY A 96 -28.65 0.39 29.83
C GLY A 96 -27.70 0.60 30.99
N LEU A 97 -26.39 0.32 30.82
CA LEU A 97 -25.40 0.57 31.85
C LEU A 97 -24.98 2.03 31.90
N ARG A 98 -25.01 2.72 30.78
CA ARG A 98 -24.65 4.14 30.62
C ARG A 98 -25.80 4.89 29.95
N ASP A 99 -25.87 6.17 30.20
CA ASP A 99 -26.63 7.12 29.42
C ASP A 99 -25.91 7.43 28.09
N ARG A 100 -26.50 8.29 27.29
CA ARG A 100 -25.92 8.73 26.00
C ARG A 100 -24.54 9.35 26.18
N ALA A 101 -24.37 10.24 27.14
CA ALA A 101 -23.10 10.93 27.36
C ALA A 101 -21.99 9.95 27.78
N GLY A 102 -22.33 8.96 28.61
CA GLY A 102 -21.38 7.92 29.00
C GLY A 102 -20.96 7.00 27.86
N GLU A 103 -21.87 6.67 26.93
CA GLU A 103 -21.52 5.89 25.74
C GLU A 103 -20.73 6.73 24.71
N GLU A 104 -21.08 8.02 24.56
CA GLU A 104 -20.29 8.95 23.70
C GLU A 104 -18.86 9.13 24.23
N ASP A 105 -18.65 9.19 25.55
CA ASP A 105 -17.31 9.27 26.14
C ASP A 105 -16.46 8.03 25.80
N VAL A 106 -17.02 6.82 25.96
CA VAL A 106 -16.33 5.58 25.60
C VAL A 106 -15.97 5.55 24.11
N VAL A 107 -16.91 5.90 23.24
CA VAL A 107 -16.67 5.93 21.78
C VAL A 107 -15.63 6.99 21.40
N SER A 108 -15.66 8.16 22.04
CA SER A 108 -14.68 9.23 21.82
C SER A 108 -13.27 8.80 22.21
N ARG A 109 -13.13 8.14 23.37
CA ARG A 109 -11.85 7.58 23.80
C ARG A 109 -11.35 6.49 22.84
N LEU A 110 -12.24 5.66 22.32
CA LEU A 110 -11.90 4.66 21.31
C LEU A 110 -11.39 5.32 20.02
N ILE A 111 -12.02 6.41 19.54
CA ILE A 111 -11.56 7.17 18.40
C ILE A 111 -10.16 7.73 18.63
N VAL A 112 -9.90 8.33 19.80
CA VAL A 112 -8.58 8.87 20.17
C VAL A 112 -7.54 7.76 20.23
N SER A 113 -7.88 6.62 20.85
CA SER A 113 -7.00 5.45 20.92
C SER A 113 -6.65 4.90 19.53
N ALA A 114 -7.65 4.78 18.65
CA ALA A 114 -7.44 4.33 17.27
C ALA A 114 -6.56 5.30 16.48
N LEU A 115 -6.75 6.60 16.65
CA LEU A 115 -5.93 7.65 16.02
C LEU A 115 -4.48 7.59 16.51
N ALA A 116 -4.27 7.51 17.84
CA ALA A 116 -2.94 7.42 18.44
C ALA A 116 -2.19 6.20 17.92
N SER A 117 -2.84 5.02 17.97
CA SER A 117 -2.27 3.77 17.47
C SER A 117 -1.89 3.86 15.98
N ALA A 118 -2.78 4.39 15.14
CA ALA A 118 -2.53 4.53 13.71
C ALA A 118 -1.44 5.57 13.38
N SER A 119 -1.22 6.53 14.28
CA SER A 119 -0.15 7.55 14.16
C SER A 119 1.17 7.10 14.77
N GLY A 120 1.29 5.86 15.24
CA GLY A 120 2.51 5.34 15.90
C GLY A 120 2.82 6.00 17.24
N LEU A 121 1.83 6.63 17.87
CA LEU A 121 2.01 7.23 19.19
C LEU A 121 1.82 6.16 20.27
N ASP A 122 2.80 6.03 21.15
CA ASP A 122 2.73 5.20 22.35
C ASP A 122 1.93 5.94 23.43
N MET A 123 0.60 5.92 23.28
CA MET A 123 -0.33 6.58 24.19
C MET A 123 -1.41 5.59 24.63
N GLU A 124 -1.40 5.24 25.89
CA GLU A 124 -2.46 4.43 26.48
C GLU A 124 -3.70 5.29 26.78
N VAL A 125 -4.80 4.99 26.12
CA VAL A 125 -6.10 5.63 26.36
C VAL A 125 -6.99 4.67 27.12
N HIS A 126 -7.26 4.98 28.38
CA HIS A 126 -8.20 4.19 29.18
C HIS A 126 -9.62 4.36 28.66
N LEU A 127 -10.19 3.32 28.04
CA LEU A 127 -11.49 3.37 27.35
C LEU A 127 -12.69 3.45 28.33
N GLY A 128 -12.53 3.08 29.59
CA GLY A 128 -13.61 3.04 30.55
C GLY A 128 -14.62 1.91 30.29
N LEU A 129 -14.17 0.80 29.71
CA LEU A 129 -14.99 -0.39 29.52
C LEU A 129 -15.35 -1.02 30.85
N THR A 130 -16.53 -1.59 30.93
CA THR A 130 -17.07 -2.25 32.12
C THR A 130 -17.58 -3.63 31.77
N GLY A 131 -17.94 -4.43 32.78
CA GLY A 131 -18.42 -5.79 32.59
C GLY A 131 -19.63 -5.85 31.63
N GLY A 132 -19.52 -6.67 30.59
CA GLY A 132 -20.49 -6.78 29.52
C GLY A 132 -20.23 -5.91 28.29
N ASP A 133 -19.25 -4.99 28.34
CA ASP A 133 -18.72 -4.38 27.13
C ASP A 133 -17.75 -5.34 26.45
N PHE A 134 -17.69 -5.29 25.13
CA PHE A 134 -16.83 -6.19 24.36
C PHE A 134 -16.18 -5.44 23.19
N LEU A 135 -14.85 -5.42 23.15
CA LEU A 135 -14.05 -4.83 22.08
C LEU A 135 -13.28 -5.89 21.32
N THR A 136 -13.47 -5.92 19.99
CA THR A 136 -12.66 -6.73 19.09
C THR A 136 -11.87 -5.80 18.18
N VAL A 137 -10.61 -6.14 17.94
CA VAL A 137 -9.75 -5.42 17.03
C VAL A 137 -9.30 -6.38 15.92
N ALA A 138 -9.56 -6.01 14.69
CA ALA A 138 -9.07 -6.72 13.50
C ALA A 138 -8.10 -5.80 12.76
N ARG A 139 -6.95 -6.35 12.34
CA ARG A 139 -5.94 -5.66 11.56
C ARG A 139 -5.72 -6.41 10.25
N ASP A 140 -5.99 -5.75 9.15
CA ASP A 140 -5.73 -6.24 7.80
C ASP A 140 -4.52 -5.47 7.25
N GLU A 141 -3.37 -6.12 7.20
CA GLU A 141 -2.14 -5.53 6.66
C GLU A 141 -2.18 -5.55 5.13
N ARG A 142 -1.68 -4.48 4.55
CA ARG A 142 -1.42 -4.42 3.11
C ARG A 142 0.07 -4.61 2.89
N PRO A 143 0.46 -5.66 2.19
CA PRO A 143 1.86 -5.84 1.88
C PRO A 143 2.33 -4.67 1.01
N ASP A 144 3.50 -4.11 1.33
CA ASP A 144 4.15 -3.11 0.47
C ASP A 144 4.49 -3.70 -0.91
N ALA A 145 4.76 -2.82 -1.88
CA ALA A 145 5.00 -3.23 -3.27
C ALA A 145 6.09 -4.31 -3.39
N LEU A 146 7.19 -4.20 -2.64
CA LEU A 146 8.27 -5.19 -2.71
C LEU A 146 7.83 -6.55 -2.13
N THR A 147 7.05 -6.55 -1.06
CA THR A 147 6.47 -7.78 -0.51
C THR A 147 5.50 -8.42 -1.52
N GLN A 148 4.67 -7.64 -2.21
CA GLN A 148 3.80 -8.14 -3.28
C GLN A 148 4.60 -8.77 -4.43
N LEU A 149 5.74 -8.17 -4.84
CA LEU A 149 6.62 -8.77 -5.84
C LEU A 149 7.22 -10.09 -5.36
N LEU A 150 7.73 -10.12 -4.14
CA LEU A 150 8.40 -11.30 -3.58
C LEU A 150 7.42 -12.46 -3.29
N SER A 151 6.16 -12.15 -2.95
CA SER A 151 5.09 -13.15 -2.78
C SER A 151 4.47 -13.61 -4.11
N GLY A 152 4.76 -12.93 -5.22
CA GLY A 152 4.18 -13.21 -6.52
C GLY A 152 2.77 -12.62 -6.75
N GLU A 153 2.31 -11.77 -5.86
CA GLU A 153 1.07 -11.00 -6.04
C GLU A 153 1.22 -9.92 -7.11
N ALA A 154 2.44 -9.34 -7.23
CA ALA A 154 2.82 -8.44 -8.32
C ALA A 154 3.81 -9.14 -9.25
N ARG A 155 3.68 -8.89 -10.56
CA ARG A 155 4.57 -9.46 -11.56
C ARG A 155 5.86 -8.68 -11.74
N TRP A 156 5.79 -7.36 -11.61
CA TRP A 156 6.94 -6.45 -11.62
C TRP A 156 6.62 -5.18 -10.82
N LEU A 157 7.68 -4.43 -10.49
CA LEU A 157 7.56 -3.08 -9.97
C LEU A 157 8.37 -2.14 -10.86
N THR A 158 7.87 -0.92 -11.04
CA THR A 158 8.64 0.15 -11.66
C THR A 158 9.13 1.11 -10.59
N ALA A 159 10.41 1.41 -10.61
CA ALA A 159 11.09 2.32 -9.69
C ALA A 159 11.72 3.48 -10.46
N GLN A 160 11.57 4.68 -9.93
CA GLN A 160 12.37 5.84 -10.28
C GLN A 160 13.07 6.33 -9.01
N PRO A 161 14.35 6.72 -9.06
CA PRO A 161 15.07 7.17 -7.87
C PRO A 161 14.39 8.37 -7.21
N GLY A 162 14.09 8.23 -5.91
CA GLY A 162 13.38 9.25 -5.13
C GLY A 162 11.86 9.12 -5.14
N GLU A 163 11.31 8.21 -5.96
CA GLU A 163 9.88 7.96 -6.06
C GLU A 163 9.51 6.59 -5.43
N PRO A 164 8.26 6.38 -5.02
CA PRO A 164 7.78 5.09 -4.56
C PRO A 164 7.84 4.02 -5.64
N LEU A 165 7.88 2.78 -5.19
CA LEU A 165 7.75 1.62 -6.07
C LEU A 165 6.29 1.51 -6.58
N ILE A 166 6.13 1.50 -7.90
CA ILE A 166 4.82 1.39 -8.55
C ILE A 166 4.58 -0.07 -8.94
N VAL A 167 3.52 -0.65 -8.39
CA VAL A 167 3.09 -2.02 -8.72
C VAL A 167 2.60 -2.06 -10.17
N GLU A 168 3.22 -2.94 -10.97
CA GLU A 168 2.94 -3.11 -12.40
C GLU A 168 2.89 -1.79 -13.18
N GLY A 169 3.77 -0.84 -12.79
CA GLY A 169 3.88 0.47 -13.43
C GLY A 169 4.34 0.41 -14.88
N PRO A 170 4.36 1.55 -15.58
CA PRO A 170 4.77 1.63 -16.98
C PRO A 170 6.16 1.04 -17.23
N VAL A 171 6.30 0.30 -18.30
CA VAL A 171 7.56 -0.31 -18.74
C VAL A 171 7.86 0.15 -20.16
N PRO A 172 9.02 0.79 -20.44
CA PRO A 172 9.46 1.15 -21.78
C PRO A 172 9.57 -0.06 -22.73
N ASP A 173 9.59 0.19 -24.02
CA ASP A 173 9.68 -0.89 -25.03
C ASP A 173 11.05 -1.59 -25.04
N ALA A 174 12.09 -0.95 -24.50
CA ALA A 174 13.42 -1.52 -24.35
C ALA A 174 13.78 -1.75 -22.86
N LEU A 175 14.34 -2.91 -22.58
CA LEU A 175 14.79 -3.34 -21.25
C LEU A 175 16.27 -3.75 -21.30
N LEU A 176 17.07 -3.30 -20.32
CA LEU A 176 18.46 -3.68 -20.14
C LEU A 176 18.59 -4.53 -18.86
N PRO A 177 18.56 -5.86 -18.99
CA PRO A 177 18.70 -6.75 -17.82
C PRO A 177 20.12 -6.73 -17.25
N GLY A 178 20.21 -6.66 -15.92
CA GLY A 178 21.49 -6.70 -15.25
C GLY A 178 21.39 -6.93 -13.74
N SER A 179 22.52 -7.30 -13.14
CA SER A 179 22.60 -7.41 -11.67
C SER A 179 22.93 -6.08 -10.99
N PHE A 180 23.54 -5.15 -11.71
CA PHE A 180 23.94 -3.81 -11.24
C PHE A 180 24.64 -3.82 -9.88
N ASN A 181 25.61 -4.70 -9.74
CA ASN A 181 26.35 -4.88 -8.50
C ASN A 181 27.90 -4.85 -8.71
N PRO A 182 28.48 -3.64 -8.90
CA PRO A 182 27.82 -2.32 -8.98
C PRO A 182 27.27 -1.99 -10.38
N LEU A 183 26.46 -0.93 -10.45
CA LEU A 183 26.19 -0.21 -11.69
C LEU A 183 27.49 0.49 -12.14
N HIS A 184 27.87 0.42 -13.41
CA HIS A 184 29.12 0.99 -13.92
C HIS A 184 28.94 1.54 -15.34
N GLN A 185 29.96 2.25 -15.83
CA GLN A 185 29.96 2.94 -17.14
C GLN A 185 29.62 2.02 -18.32
N GLY A 186 29.96 0.73 -18.24
CA GLY A 186 29.58 -0.25 -19.26
C GLY A 186 28.07 -0.46 -19.39
N HIS A 187 27.33 -0.42 -18.29
CA HIS A 187 25.86 -0.48 -18.31
C HIS A 187 25.27 0.79 -18.92
N ARG A 188 25.78 1.96 -18.51
CA ARG A 188 25.32 3.26 -19.02
C ARG A 188 25.65 3.45 -20.50
N GLY A 189 26.86 3.03 -20.92
CA GLY A 189 27.26 3.03 -22.33
C GLY A 189 26.37 2.13 -23.19
N LEU A 190 25.98 0.96 -22.65
CA LEU A 190 25.06 0.06 -23.34
C LEU A 190 23.64 0.65 -23.45
N ALA A 191 23.16 1.32 -22.39
CA ALA A 191 21.89 2.04 -22.39
C ALA A 191 21.89 3.18 -23.41
N GLN A 192 23.00 3.98 -23.47
CA GLN A 192 23.14 5.05 -24.45
C GLN A 192 23.16 4.53 -25.88
N ALA A 193 23.92 3.47 -26.16
CA ALA A 193 23.96 2.86 -27.49
C ALA A 193 22.58 2.32 -27.90
N ALA A 194 21.83 1.76 -26.97
CA ALA A 194 20.46 1.33 -27.25
C ALA A 194 19.55 2.53 -27.54
N THR A 195 19.69 3.63 -26.78
CA THR A 195 18.92 4.86 -27.04
C THR A 195 19.19 5.41 -28.43
N ASP A 196 20.45 5.44 -28.85
CA ASP A 196 20.86 5.92 -30.16
C ASP A 196 20.31 5.07 -31.30
N LEU A 197 20.15 3.75 -31.07
CA LEU A 197 19.69 2.81 -32.07
C LEU A 197 18.14 2.69 -32.13
N LEU A 198 17.49 2.75 -30.96
CA LEU A 198 16.06 2.49 -30.84
C LEU A 198 15.22 3.77 -30.79
N GLY A 199 15.86 4.92 -30.49
CA GLY A 199 15.19 6.21 -30.35
C GLY A 199 14.45 6.38 -29.01
N GLU A 200 14.64 5.45 -28.08
CA GLU A 200 14.05 5.51 -26.72
C GLU A 200 15.05 5.06 -25.65
N VAL A 201 14.88 5.58 -24.45
CA VAL A 201 15.73 5.24 -23.31
C VAL A 201 15.27 3.90 -22.72
N PRO A 202 16.13 2.86 -22.68
CA PRO A 202 15.74 1.59 -22.08
C PRO A 202 15.61 1.72 -20.55
N ALA A 203 14.66 0.98 -19.95
CA ALA A 203 14.67 0.77 -18.50
C ALA A 203 15.69 -0.31 -18.13
N TYR A 204 16.34 -0.13 -17.00
CA TYR A 204 17.16 -1.18 -16.40
C TYR A 204 16.25 -2.24 -15.77
N GLU A 205 16.49 -3.52 -16.04
CA GLU A 205 15.71 -4.59 -15.43
C GLU A 205 16.57 -5.35 -14.42
N LEU A 206 16.16 -5.33 -13.16
CA LEU A 206 16.81 -6.01 -12.04
C LEU A 206 15.94 -7.18 -11.57
N SER A 207 16.38 -8.41 -11.84
CA SER A 207 15.75 -9.57 -11.21
C SER A 207 16.19 -9.66 -9.74
N VAL A 208 15.21 -9.65 -8.83
CA VAL A 208 15.44 -9.80 -7.38
C VAL A 208 15.64 -11.26 -6.96
N THR A 209 15.36 -12.21 -7.88
CA THR A 209 15.63 -13.63 -7.73
C THR A 209 16.70 -14.09 -8.73
N ASN A 210 17.34 -15.23 -8.43
CA ASN A 210 18.36 -15.81 -9.29
C ASN A 210 18.23 -17.33 -9.25
N VAL A 211 18.55 -18.03 -10.35
CA VAL A 211 18.47 -19.50 -10.44
C VAL A 211 19.35 -20.19 -9.38
N ASP A 212 20.56 -19.65 -9.17
CA ASP A 212 21.60 -20.29 -8.35
C ASP A 212 21.80 -19.64 -6.96
N LYS A 213 21.01 -18.61 -6.62
CA LYS A 213 21.21 -17.83 -5.38
C LYS A 213 19.86 -17.54 -4.73
N PRO A 214 19.83 -17.40 -3.39
CA PRO A 214 18.60 -16.95 -2.72
C PRO A 214 18.18 -15.56 -3.23
N PRO A 215 16.89 -15.23 -3.10
CA PRO A 215 16.38 -13.89 -3.44
C PRO A 215 17.18 -12.80 -2.74
N LEU A 216 17.29 -11.66 -3.39
CA LEU A 216 17.96 -10.50 -2.80
C LEU A 216 17.19 -10.05 -1.56
N LYS A 217 17.94 -9.70 -0.51
CA LYS A 217 17.35 -9.07 0.67
C LYS A 217 16.86 -7.65 0.33
N ARG A 218 15.87 -7.18 1.04
CA ARG A 218 15.28 -5.83 0.87
C ARG A 218 16.35 -4.74 0.85
N GLU A 219 17.27 -4.76 1.82
CA GLU A 219 18.34 -3.75 1.94
C GLU A 219 19.25 -3.75 0.70
N GLU A 220 19.52 -4.94 0.15
CA GLU A 220 20.35 -5.08 -1.05
C GLU A 220 19.64 -4.58 -2.31
N ILE A 221 18.32 -4.76 -2.41
CA ILE A 221 17.52 -4.22 -3.51
C ILE A 221 17.58 -2.68 -3.48
N PHE A 222 17.29 -2.08 -2.33
CA PHE A 222 17.36 -0.61 -2.19
C PHE A 222 18.79 -0.06 -2.38
N ARG A 223 19.81 -0.77 -1.90
CA ARG A 223 21.21 -0.40 -2.17
C ARG A 223 21.52 -0.36 -3.67
N ARG A 224 20.98 -1.29 -4.44
CA ARG A 224 21.16 -1.30 -5.91
C ARG A 224 20.35 -0.21 -6.57
N LEU A 225 19.13 0.02 -6.16
CA LEU A 225 18.28 1.10 -6.67
C LEU A 225 18.92 2.49 -6.44
N ALA A 226 19.57 2.70 -5.30
CA ALA A 226 20.23 3.97 -4.96
C ALA A 226 21.44 4.33 -5.86
N GLN A 227 21.85 3.45 -6.79
CA GLN A 227 22.93 3.73 -7.74
C GLN A 227 22.46 4.42 -9.03
N PHE A 228 21.16 4.42 -9.26
CA PHE A 228 20.56 5.02 -10.46
C PHE A 228 20.31 6.52 -10.24
N ASP A 229 20.37 7.28 -11.32
CA ASP A 229 20.14 8.72 -11.29
C ASP A 229 18.64 9.06 -11.50
N SER A 230 18.24 10.27 -11.11
CA SER A 230 16.90 10.79 -11.38
C SER A 230 16.61 10.78 -12.89
N GLY A 231 15.50 10.15 -13.29
CA GLY A 231 15.14 9.96 -14.69
C GLY A 231 15.52 8.60 -15.27
N GLU A 232 16.37 7.80 -14.60
CA GLU A 232 16.59 6.41 -14.97
C GLU A 232 15.44 5.55 -14.40
N THR A 233 14.81 4.74 -15.24
CA THR A 233 13.74 3.82 -14.82
C THR A 233 14.33 2.44 -14.56
N VAL A 234 13.97 1.85 -13.41
CA VAL A 234 14.34 0.48 -13.06
C VAL A 234 13.09 -0.38 -12.92
N VAL A 235 13.08 -1.54 -13.57
CA VAL A 235 12.02 -2.53 -13.46
C VAL A 235 12.53 -3.69 -12.60
N LEU A 236 11.90 -3.90 -11.45
CA LEU A 236 12.18 -5.03 -10.57
C LEU A 236 11.31 -6.22 -10.97
N THR A 237 11.90 -7.41 -11.08
CA THR A 237 11.16 -8.64 -11.42
C THR A 237 11.65 -9.82 -10.57
N THR A 238 10.86 -10.90 -10.58
CA THR A 238 11.31 -12.23 -10.11
C THR A 238 11.68 -13.14 -11.27
N ALA A 239 11.79 -12.63 -12.49
CA ALA A 239 12.11 -13.40 -13.70
C ALA A 239 13.63 -13.68 -13.78
N GLU A 240 14.06 -14.86 -13.36
CA GLU A 240 15.48 -15.24 -13.26
C GLU A 240 16.14 -15.50 -14.63
N THR A 241 15.35 -15.90 -15.63
CA THR A 241 15.85 -16.28 -16.97
C THR A 241 15.28 -15.38 -18.06
N PHE A 242 15.97 -15.27 -19.19
CA PHE A 242 15.48 -14.52 -20.35
C PHE A 242 14.17 -15.08 -20.90
N TYR A 243 13.94 -16.39 -20.80
CA TYR A 243 12.66 -16.99 -21.16
C TYR A 243 11.51 -16.42 -20.30
N LYS A 244 11.70 -16.37 -18.98
CA LYS A 244 10.71 -15.77 -18.06
C LYS A 244 10.53 -14.27 -18.30
N LYS A 245 11.63 -13.54 -18.57
CA LYS A 245 11.57 -12.11 -18.90
C LYS A 245 10.79 -11.84 -20.18
N ALA A 246 11.06 -12.62 -21.24
CA ALA A 246 10.34 -12.50 -22.51
C ALA A 246 8.85 -12.86 -22.39
N ALA A 247 8.54 -13.85 -21.56
CA ALA A 247 7.14 -14.18 -21.25
C ALA A 247 6.44 -13.09 -20.42
N LEU A 248 7.16 -12.41 -19.52
CA LEU A 248 6.65 -11.33 -18.69
C LEU A 248 6.44 -10.04 -19.49
N PHE A 249 7.32 -9.78 -20.47
CA PHE A 249 7.32 -8.56 -21.29
C PHE A 249 7.26 -8.91 -22.79
N PRO A 250 6.13 -9.44 -23.26
CA PRO A 250 6.01 -9.82 -24.67
C PRO A 250 6.14 -8.60 -25.58
N GLY A 251 6.91 -8.76 -26.67
CA GLY A 251 7.13 -7.70 -27.66
C GLY A 251 8.17 -6.64 -27.26
N ARG A 252 8.74 -6.71 -26.05
CA ARG A 252 9.81 -5.78 -25.62
C ARG A 252 11.18 -6.19 -26.18
N THR A 253 12.00 -5.20 -26.42
CA THR A 253 13.40 -5.37 -26.85
C THR A 253 14.31 -5.54 -25.64
N PHE A 254 15.13 -6.61 -25.61
CA PHE A 254 16.13 -6.79 -24.57
C PHE A 254 17.50 -6.35 -25.06
N VAL A 255 18.08 -5.36 -24.37
CA VAL A 255 19.42 -4.85 -24.61
C VAL A 255 20.40 -5.66 -23.77
N ILE A 256 21.32 -6.39 -24.40
CA ILE A 256 22.23 -7.30 -23.71
C ILE A 256 23.68 -7.05 -24.12
N GLY A 257 24.58 -7.15 -23.16
CA GLY A 257 26.01 -7.13 -23.43
C GLY A 257 26.51 -8.44 -24.08
N TRP A 258 27.70 -8.39 -24.68
CA TRP A 258 28.32 -9.53 -25.35
C TRP A 258 28.40 -10.78 -24.46
N ASP A 259 28.84 -10.63 -23.22
CA ASP A 259 28.96 -11.78 -22.29
C ASP A 259 27.61 -12.46 -22.02
N THR A 260 26.53 -11.68 -21.96
CA THR A 260 25.17 -12.21 -21.81
C THR A 260 24.71 -12.87 -23.10
N ALA A 261 25.00 -12.29 -24.26
CA ALA A 261 24.66 -12.87 -25.57
C ALA A 261 25.32 -14.24 -25.76
N VAL A 262 26.62 -14.35 -25.44
CA VAL A 262 27.34 -15.62 -25.50
C VAL A 262 26.73 -16.69 -24.58
N ARG A 263 26.30 -16.32 -23.39
CA ARG A 263 25.63 -17.26 -22.47
C ARG A 263 24.26 -17.68 -22.99
N LEU A 264 23.51 -16.76 -23.57
CA LEU A 264 22.16 -17.00 -24.09
C LEU A 264 22.14 -18.04 -25.20
N VAL A 265 23.18 -18.12 -26.03
CA VAL A 265 23.29 -19.12 -27.12
C VAL A 265 24.02 -20.39 -26.69
N ALA A 266 24.50 -20.48 -25.45
CA ALA A 266 25.24 -21.64 -24.97
C ALA A 266 24.29 -22.79 -24.64
N PRO A 267 24.46 -23.99 -25.27
CA PRO A 267 23.52 -25.12 -25.13
C PRO A 267 23.30 -25.62 -23.71
N ARG A 268 24.25 -25.38 -22.81
CA ARG A 268 24.17 -25.79 -21.40
C ARG A 268 23.01 -25.15 -20.61
N TYR A 269 22.49 -24.01 -21.07
CA TYR A 269 21.37 -23.31 -20.39
C TYR A 269 19.99 -23.76 -20.92
N TYR A 270 19.94 -24.61 -21.94
CA TYR A 270 18.72 -25.09 -22.58
C TYR A 270 18.54 -26.61 -22.48
N ARG A 271 19.46 -27.29 -21.77
CA ARG A 271 19.34 -28.73 -21.49
C ARG A 271 18.65 -28.87 -20.12
N GLY A 272 17.33 -28.95 -20.11
CA GLY A 272 16.48 -29.35 -19.03
C GLY A 272 15.62 -30.51 -19.45
#